data_0f2db3809dba52edd5d6ce95783b9e2b
#
_entry.id   0f2db3809dba52edd5d6ce95783b9e2b
#
_cell.length_a   1.000
_cell.length_b   1.000
_cell.length_c   1.000
_cell.angle_alpha   90.00
_cell.angle_beta   90.00
_cell.angle_gamma   90.00
#
_symmetry.space_group_name_H-M   'P 1'
#
loop_
_entity.id
_entity.type
_entity.pdbx_description
1 polymer ?
#
loop_
_entity_poly.entity_id
_entity_poly.type
_entity_poly.pdbx_seq_one_letter_code
_entity_poly.pdbx_strand_id
1 'polypeptide(L)'
;MHPIPVLHGMTLGELAQMIVGEQWLDIDASSYDNAKLTVVPVQDYQRTAHYSLPVAPSPNLPNDLSIRLYPTLCFFEGTDVSIGRGTDFPFQLIGHPFVEFGKTKIPVNANSAAPHPKHENTLLSAHVFSYADPSNLEGSDSKQTTHKRSPISGLDIATLIDAYSRFSEYNKVISASDASEETFFTRPDFFDKLAGTDALRYQIQAGKTPAEIRQSWQKELSKFREKRKAYLLYEDTD
;
A
#
# COMPACT_ATOMS: atom_id res chain seq x y z
N MET A 1 -11.65 -16.65 1.90
CA MET A 1 -11.36 -15.25 1.57
C MET A 1 -12.18 -14.88 0.36
N HIS A 2 -12.81 -13.69 0.35
CA HIS A 2 -13.65 -13.27 -0.77
C HIS A 2 -12.81 -12.56 -1.84
N PRO A 3 -13.14 -12.69 -3.13
CA PRO A 3 -12.37 -12.12 -4.24
C PRO A 3 -12.65 -10.62 -4.39
N ILE A 4 -12.13 -9.81 -3.46
CA ILE A 4 -12.23 -8.36 -3.43
C ILE A 4 -10.84 -7.77 -3.70
N PRO A 5 -10.66 -6.86 -4.66
CA PRO A 5 -9.38 -6.17 -4.85
C PRO A 5 -8.98 -5.34 -3.63
N VAL A 6 -7.69 -5.15 -3.38
CA VAL A 6 -7.17 -4.27 -2.31
C VAL A 6 -7.77 -2.87 -2.43
N LEU A 7 -7.84 -2.34 -3.65
CA LEU A 7 -8.53 -1.09 -3.96
C LEU A 7 -9.84 -1.40 -4.70
N HIS A 8 -10.89 -1.65 -3.97
CA HIS A 8 -12.17 -2.10 -4.51
C HIS A 8 -13.04 -0.97 -5.10
N GLY A 9 -12.72 0.30 -4.85
CA GLY A 9 -13.45 1.45 -5.42
C GLY A 9 -14.90 1.57 -4.97
N MET A 10 -15.23 1.08 -3.77
CA MET A 10 -16.58 1.14 -3.20
C MET A 10 -16.55 1.94 -1.90
N THR A 11 -17.64 2.65 -1.59
CA THR A 11 -17.85 3.19 -0.24
C THR A 11 -18.13 2.08 0.76
N LEU A 12 -18.01 2.37 2.05
CA LEU A 12 -18.27 1.38 3.10
C LEU A 12 -19.70 0.83 3.03
N GLY A 13 -20.69 1.69 2.74
CA GLY A 13 -22.08 1.29 2.57
C GLY A 13 -22.31 0.37 1.38
N GLU A 14 -21.69 0.67 0.23
CA GLU A 14 -21.75 -0.17 -0.97
C GLU A 14 -21.10 -1.54 -0.73
N LEU A 15 -19.94 -1.56 -0.06
CA LEU A 15 -19.28 -2.81 0.30
C LEU A 15 -20.14 -3.66 1.25
N ALA A 16 -20.79 -3.03 2.24
CA ALA A 16 -21.70 -3.73 3.14
C ALA A 16 -22.89 -4.33 2.38
N GLN A 17 -23.49 -3.60 1.43
CA GLN A 17 -24.55 -4.12 0.56
C GLN A 17 -24.07 -5.32 -0.28
N MET A 18 -22.84 -5.25 -0.82
CA MET A 18 -22.25 -6.35 -1.57
C MET A 18 -22.02 -7.58 -0.69
N ILE A 19 -21.48 -7.42 0.51
CA ILE A 19 -21.26 -8.52 1.47
C ILE A 19 -22.58 -9.24 1.78
N VAL A 20 -23.64 -8.50 2.04
CA VAL A 20 -24.97 -9.08 2.32
C VAL A 20 -25.57 -9.70 1.05
N GLY A 21 -25.53 -8.99 -0.07
CA GLY A 21 -26.14 -9.45 -1.31
C GLY A 21 -25.46 -10.68 -1.93
N GLU A 22 -24.14 -10.80 -1.76
CA GLU A 22 -23.37 -11.98 -2.19
C GLU A 22 -23.35 -13.11 -1.13
N GLN A 23 -24.04 -12.91 -0.01
CA GLN A 23 -24.09 -13.87 1.11
C GLN A 23 -22.70 -14.27 1.63
N TRP A 24 -21.82 -13.28 1.83
CA TRP A 24 -20.43 -13.52 2.25
C TRP A 24 -20.22 -13.60 3.76
N LEU A 25 -21.26 -13.40 4.55
CA LEU A 25 -21.20 -13.64 5.99
C LEU A 25 -21.35 -15.14 6.27
N ASP A 26 -20.65 -15.63 7.27
CA ASP A 26 -20.76 -17.01 7.74
C ASP A 26 -21.96 -17.14 8.71
N ILE A 27 -23.15 -16.96 8.15
CA ILE A 27 -24.44 -17.06 8.86
C ILE A 27 -25.39 -17.95 8.06
N ASP A 28 -26.42 -18.51 8.74
CA ASP A 28 -27.42 -19.32 8.06
C ASP A 28 -28.31 -18.50 7.10
N ALA A 29 -28.94 -19.17 6.13
CA ALA A 29 -29.76 -18.50 5.11
C ALA A 29 -30.94 -17.73 5.70
N SER A 30 -31.55 -18.23 6.80
CA SER A 30 -32.66 -17.55 7.44
C SER A 30 -32.23 -16.23 8.10
N SER A 31 -31.00 -16.15 8.54
CA SER A 31 -30.41 -14.91 9.07
C SER A 31 -30.19 -13.86 7.99
N TYR A 32 -29.87 -14.26 6.75
CA TYR A 32 -29.80 -13.32 5.61
C TYR A 32 -31.17 -12.72 5.30
N ASP A 33 -32.24 -13.51 5.28
CA ASP A 33 -33.61 -13.07 5.01
C ASP A 33 -34.09 -12.05 6.08
N ASN A 34 -33.56 -12.17 7.29
CA ASN A 34 -33.85 -11.29 8.40
C ASN A 34 -32.86 -10.12 8.56
N ALA A 35 -31.75 -10.12 7.83
CA ALA A 35 -30.74 -9.07 7.91
C ALA A 35 -31.28 -7.77 7.30
N LYS A 36 -31.48 -6.76 8.17
CA LYS A 36 -31.90 -5.41 7.73
C LYS A 36 -30.69 -4.52 7.65
N LEU A 37 -30.13 -4.37 6.45
CA LEU A 37 -29.08 -3.37 6.17
C LEU A 37 -29.73 -2.11 5.62
N THR A 38 -29.59 -0.98 6.33
CA THR A 38 -29.97 0.33 5.84
C THR A 38 -28.71 1.15 5.61
N VAL A 39 -28.46 1.55 4.38
CA VAL A 39 -27.36 2.46 4.06
C VAL A 39 -27.96 3.86 3.85
N VAL A 40 -27.45 4.84 4.60
CA VAL A 40 -27.80 6.25 4.42
C VAL A 40 -26.78 6.89 3.49
N PRO A 41 -27.17 7.27 2.26
CA PRO A 41 -26.25 7.90 1.32
C PRO A 41 -25.78 9.27 1.81
N VAL A 42 -24.53 9.60 1.48
CA VAL A 42 -23.98 10.95 1.67
C VAL A 42 -24.53 11.84 0.56
N GLN A 43 -25.13 12.97 0.96
CA GLN A 43 -25.65 13.94 0.00
C GLN A 43 -24.50 14.57 -0.81
N ASP A 44 -24.73 14.77 -2.10
CA ASP A 44 -23.79 15.41 -3.04
C ASP A 44 -22.39 14.78 -3.09
N TYR A 45 -22.27 13.49 -2.69
CA TYR A 45 -21.01 12.76 -2.78
C TYR A 45 -20.63 12.45 -4.24
N GLN A 46 -19.37 12.72 -4.57
CA GLN A 46 -18.75 12.36 -5.85
C GLN A 46 -17.48 11.54 -5.59
N ARG A 47 -17.30 10.42 -6.31
CA ARG A 47 -16.12 9.54 -6.15
C ARG A 47 -14.80 10.23 -6.45
N THR A 48 -14.83 11.22 -7.35
CA THR A 48 -13.67 12.00 -7.76
C THR A 48 -13.35 13.14 -6.80
N ALA A 49 -14.26 13.48 -5.87
CA ALA A 49 -14.03 14.55 -4.92
C ALA A 49 -12.92 14.16 -3.93
N HIS A 50 -11.92 15.03 -3.81
CA HIS A 50 -10.92 14.90 -2.76
C HIS A 50 -11.53 15.33 -1.42
N TYR A 51 -11.35 14.50 -0.40
CA TYR A 51 -11.77 14.81 0.96
C TYR A 51 -10.62 14.55 1.93
N SER A 52 -10.13 15.60 2.57
CA SER A 52 -9.16 15.49 3.65
C SER A 52 -9.87 15.18 4.95
N LEU A 53 -9.42 14.15 5.65
CA LEU A 53 -10.01 13.79 6.92
C LEU A 53 -9.72 14.86 7.98
N PRO A 54 -10.75 15.36 8.72
CA PRO A 54 -10.55 16.38 9.76
C PRO A 54 -9.81 15.82 10.98
N VAL A 55 -9.80 14.50 11.13
CA VAL A 55 -9.10 13.78 12.21
C VAL A 55 -8.31 12.65 11.58
N ALA A 56 -7.03 12.53 11.95
CA ALA A 56 -6.18 11.46 11.49
C ALA A 56 -6.75 10.08 11.89
N PRO A 57 -6.88 9.12 10.96
CA PRO A 57 -7.49 7.81 11.23
C PRO A 57 -6.61 6.93 12.13
N SER A 58 -5.32 7.25 12.23
CA SER A 58 -4.35 6.54 13.07
C SER A 58 -3.18 7.46 13.39
N PRO A 59 -2.53 7.31 14.57
CA PRO A 59 -1.30 8.03 14.87
C PRO A 59 -0.17 7.78 13.85
N ASN A 60 -0.20 6.64 13.15
CA ASN A 60 0.74 6.33 12.06
C ASN A 60 0.26 6.78 10.67
N LEU A 61 -0.94 7.34 10.56
CA LEU A 61 -1.47 7.95 9.33
C LEU A 61 -1.86 9.40 9.61
N PRO A 62 -0.87 10.29 9.85
CA PRO A 62 -1.12 11.63 10.40
C PRO A 62 -1.67 12.63 9.38
N ASN A 63 -1.62 12.34 8.09
CA ASN A 63 -2.00 13.26 7.02
C ASN A 63 -2.44 12.54 5.74
N ASP A 64 -2.98 13.31 4.79
CA ASP A 64 -3.47 12.79 3.51
C ASP A 64 -2.42 12.02 2.70
N LEU A 65 -1.14 12.44 2.78
CA LEU A 65 -0.06 11.75 2.07
C LEU A 65 0.12 10.33 2.58
N SER A 66 0.21 10.15 3.89
CA SER A 66 0.34 8.81 4.51
C SER A 66 -0.87 7.92 4.20
N ILE A 67 -2.08 8.47 4.20
CA ILE A 67 -3.32 7.76 3.84
C ILE A 67 -3.26 7.31 2.38
N ARG A 68 -2.86 8.19 1.48
CA ARG A 68 -2.75 7.90 0.04
C ARG A 68 -1.68 6.87 -0.28
N LEU A 69 -0.56 6.89 0.44
CA LEU A 69 0.54 5.94 0.28
C LEU A 69 0.26 4.57 0.93
N TYR A 70 -0.65 4.54 1.91
CA TYR A 70 -0.93 3.35 2.71
C TYR A 70 -1.20 2.08 1.88
N PRO A 71 -2.03 2.09 0.81
CA PRO A 71 -2.31 0.88 0.03
C PRO A 71 -1.08 0.22 -0.59
N THR A 72 -0.04 1.00 -0.86
CA THR A 72 1.26 0.49 -1.35
C THR A 72 2.18 0.14 -0.19
N LEU A 73 2.31 1.03 0.79
CA LEU A 73 3.33 0.88 1.83
C LEU A 73 2.96 -0.19 2.88
N CYS A 74 1.68 -0.51 3.06
CA CYS A 74 1.27 -1.56 4.00
C CYS A 74 1.89 -2.92 3.68
N PHE A 75 2.18 -3.24 2.42
CA PHE A 75 2.84 -4.50 2.03
C PHE A 75 4.23 -4.66 2.65
N PHE A 76 4.94 -3.54 2.85
CA PHE A 76 6.26 -3.55 3.48
C PHE A 76 6.23 -3.97 4.95
N GLU A 77 5.07 -4.02 5.59
CA GLU A 77 4.96 -4.56 6.95
C GLU A 77 5.33 -6.05 7.02
N GLY A 78 5.21 -6.79 5.91
CA GLY A 78 5.66 -8.18 5.77
C GLY A 78 7.13 -8.34 5.36
N THR A 79 7.86 -7.23 5.18
CA THR A 79 9.25 -7.21 4.72
C THR A 79 10.19 -6.62 5.76
N ASP A 80 11.48 -6.56 5.48
CA ASP A 80 12.46 -5.90 6.36
C ASP A 80 12.58 -4.39 6.14
N VAL A 81 11.93 -3.84 5.14
CA VAL A 81 11.93 -2.40 4.86
C VAL A 81 11.12 -1.64 5.90
N SER A 82 11.69 -0.58 6.47
CA SER A 82 10.94 0.38 7.29
C SER A 82 10.07 1.27 6.43
N ILE A 83 8.85 1.53 6.89
CA ILE A 83 7.90 2.48 6.31
C ILE A 83 7.75 3.76 7.14
N GLY A 84 8.76 4.05 7.95
CA GLY A 84 8.84 5.29 8.72
C GLY A 84 8.15 5.26 10.08
N ARG A 85 7.63 4.12 10.56
CA ARG A 85 7.12 4.02 11.93
C ARG A 85 8.28 4.24 12.90
N GLY A 86 8.07 5.05 13.93
CA GLY A 86 9.14 5.47 14.84
C GLY A 86 9.98 6.65 14.32
N THR A 87 9.51 7.33 13.28
CA THR A 87 10.11 8.57 12.72
C THR A 87 9.04 9.66 12.59
N ASP A 88 9.42 10.83 12.11
CA ASP A 88 8.50 11.92 11.79
C ASP A 88 7.71 11.68 10.48
N PHE A 89 7.99 10.58 9.76
CA PHE A 89 7.43 10.27 8.45
C PHE A 89 6.73 8.90 8.38
N PRO A 90 5.82 8.55 9.33
CA PRO A 90 5.15 7.26 9.32
C PRO A 90 4.31 7.10 8.06
N PHE A 91 4.47 5.97 7.34
CA PHE A 91 3.88 5.68 6.04
C PHE A 91 4.14 6.75 4.96
N GLN A 92 5.29 7.45 5.07
CA GLN A 92 5.70 8.46 4.10
C GLN A 92 7.14 8.27 3.62
N LEU A 93 7.78 7.18 4.01
CA LEU A 93 9.11 6.79 3.52
C LEU A 93 9.22 5.27 3.34
N ILE A 94 10.24 4.87 2.61
CA ILE A 94 10.82 3.53 2.66
C ILE A 94 12.31 3.67 2.97
N GLY A 95 12.83 2.81 3.83
CA GLY A 95 14.23 2.89 4.23
C GLY A 95 14.74 1.64 4.93
N HIS A 96 16.07 1.48 4.95
CA HIS A 96 16.75 0.38 5.61
C HIS A 96 18.12 0.84 6.11
N PRO A 97 18.68 0.26 7.19
CA PRO A 97 20.01 0.65 7.70
C PRO A 97 21.13 0.39 6.68
N PHE A 98 21.08 -0.72 5.97
CA PHE A 98 22.17 -1.21 5.11
C PHE A 98 21.84 -1.11 3.62
N VAL A 99 20.60 -1.38 3.22
CA VAL A 99 20.16 -1.28 1.82
C VAL A 99 19.79 0.18 1.51
N GLU A 100 20.43 0.77 0.49
CA GLU A 100 20.22 2.18 0.15
C GLU A 100 18.92 2.38 -0.62
N PHE A 101 17.96 3.12 -0.03
CA PHE A 101 16.73 3.59 -0.67
C PHE A 101 16.83 5.06 -1.10
N GLY A 102 17.68 5.83 -0.46
CA GLY A 102 17.93 7.23 -0.74
C GLY A 102 19.05 7.78 0.14
N LYS A 103 19.44 9.03 -0.12
CA LYS A 103 20.56 9.67 0.59
C LYS A 103 20.17 10.27 1.94
N THR A 104 18.88 10.41 2.21
CA THR A 104 18.39 10.98 3.47
C THR A 104 18.60 10.00 4.61
N LYS A 105 19.23 10.45 5.69
CA LYS A 105 19.44 9.64 6.88
C LYS A 105 18.39 9.99 7.92
N ILE A 106 17.54 9.02 8.28
CA ILE A 106 16.41 9.21 9.19
C ILE A 106 16.62 8.32 10.43
N PRO A 107 16.70 8.89 11.64
CA PRO A 107 16.77 8.11 12.86
C PRO A 107 15.42 7.46 13.17
N VAL A 108 15.47 6.23 13.69
CA VAL A 108 14.28 5.50 14.16
C VAL A 108 14.32 5.39 15.67
N ASN A 109 13.28 5.88 16.34
CA ASN A 109 13.15 5.81 17.79
C ASN A 109 11.76 5.31 18.17
N ALA A 110 11.68 4.60 19.31
CA ALA A 110 10.40 4.26 19.89
C ALA A 110 9.57 5.51 20.22
N ASN A 111 8.28 5.46 19.96
CA ASN A 111 7.33 6.50 20.35
C ASN A 111 5.97 5.88 20.70
N SER A 112 5.01 6.67 21.15
CA SER A 112 3.70 6.18 21.58
C SER A 112 2.89 5.49 20.46
N ALA A 113 3.11 5.88 19.18
CA ALA A 113 2.46 5.29 18.02
C ALA A 113 3.19 4.03 17.49
N ALA A 114 4.46 3.88 17.83
CA ALA A 114 5.32 2.77 17.44
C ALA A 114 6.30 2.46 18.60
N PRO A 115 5.86 1.73 19.65
CA PRO A 115 6.71 1.42 20.80
C PRO A 115 7.86 0.47 20.45
N HIS A 116 7.76 -0.30 19.39
CA HIS A 116 8.81 -1.21 18.88
C HIS A 116 8.88 -1.09 17.35
N PRO A 117 9.41 0.02 16.84
CA PRO A 117 9.52 0.21 15.39
C PRO A 117 10.60 -0.70 14.80
N LYS A 118 10.44 -1.10 13.56
CA LYS A 118 11.46 -1.84 12.81
C LYS A 118 12.72 -0.98 12.70
N HIS A 119 13.88 -1.59 12.95
CA HIS A 119 15.21 -0.93 12.97
C HIS A 119 15.32 0.18 14.03
N GLU A 120 14.72 -0.02 15.19
CA GLU A 120 14.84 0.90 16.33
C GLU A 120 16.31 1.21 16.68
N ASN A 121 16.58 2.45 17.07
CA ASN A 121 17.92 2.97 17.41
C ASN A 121 18.96 2.90 16.26
N THR A 122 18.48 2.90 14.99
CA THR A 122 19.36 2.94 13.81
C THR A 122 19.10 4.18 12.94
N LEU A 123 19.96 4.38 11.94
CA LEU A 123 19.78 5.38 10.88
C LEU A 123 19.39 4.68 9.57
N LEU A 124 18.23 4.99 9.03
CA LEU A 124 17.79 4.50 7.74
C LEU A 124 18.42 5.31 6.62
N SER A 125 18.86 4.64 5.55
CA SER A 125 19.04 5.25 4.22
C SER A 125 17.67 5.27 3.54
N ALA A 126 16.99 6.41 3.54
CA ALA A 126 15.58 6.50 3.23
C ALA A 126 15.26 7.31 1.97
N HIS A 127 14.25 6.85 1.24
CA HIS A 127 13.51 7.64 0.27
C HIS A 127 12.25 8.17 0.95
N VAL A 128 12.14 9.50 1.07
CA VAL A 128 10.95 10.16 1.62
C VAL A 128 10.05 10.58 0.47
N PHE A 129 8.80 10.15 0.51
CA PHE A 129 7.79 10.56 -0.46
C PHE A 129 7.28 11.97 -0.14
N SER A 130 7.02 12.75 -1.17
CA SER A 130 6.43 14.08 -1.05
C SER A 130 5.36 14.27 -2.11
N TYR A 131 4.38 15.14 -1.85
CA TYR A 131 3.55 15.63 -2.92
C TYR A 131 4.42 16.41 -3.91
N ALA A 132 4.48 15.94 -5.17
CA ALA A 132 4.85 16.83 -6.24
C ALA A 132 3.67 17.78 -6.42
N ASP A 133 3.80 19.02 -5.95
CA ASP A 133 2.81 20.05 -6.25
C ASP A 133 2.83 20.29 -7.77
N PRO A 134 1.74 20.00 -8.51
CA PRO A 134 1.68 20.23 -9.94
C PRO A 134 1.93 21.70 -10.31
N SER A 135 1.68 22.66 -9.40
CA SER A 135 1.94 24.08 -9.60
C SER A 135 3.42 24.45 -9.56
N ASN A 136 4.29 23.61 -9.02
CA ASN A 136 5.74 23.79 -8.99
C ASN A 136 6.47 23.18 -10.20
N LEU A 137 5.77 22.72 -11.23
CA LEU A 137 6.37 22.15 -12.44
C LEU A 137 6.73 23.20 -13.50
N GLU A 138 6.38 24.46 -13.31
CA GLU A 138 6.82 25.57 -14.16
C GLU A 138 8.10 26.21 -13.59
N GLY A 139 9.24 25.84 -14.14
CA GLY A 139 10.46 26.67 -14.07
C GLY A 139 11.58 26.24 -13.13
N SER A 140 12.05 25.01 -13.15
CA SER A 140 13.40 24.71 -12.66
C SER A 140 14.18 23.87 -13.67
N ASP A 141 15.02 24.56 -14.43
CA ASP A 141 16.19 23.98 -15.08
C ASP A 141 17.11 23.40 -13.99
N SER A 142 17.03 22.11 -13.75
CA SER A 142 18.06 21.41 -13.01
C SER A 142 18.28 20.05 -13.60
N LYS A 143 19.38 19.95 -14.36
CA LYS A 143 20.06 18.73 -14.73
C LYS A 143 20.55 18.01 -13.47
N GLN A 144 19.65 17.39 -12.75
CA GLN A 144 19.96 16.35 -11.78
C GLN A 144 18.92 15.24 -11.92
N THR A 145 19.37 14.12 -12.50
CA THR A 145 18.69 12.84 -12.56
C THR A 145 18.53 12.23 -11.17
N THR A 146 17.72 12.84 -10.34
CA THR A 146 17.09 12.17 -9.22
C THR A 146 15.75 11.67 -9.74
N HIS A 147 15.53 10.37 -9.65
CA HIS A 147 14.29 9.72 -10.06
C HIS A 147 13.10 10.46 -9.42
N LYS A 148 12.49 11.40 -10.16
CA LYS A 148 11.21 12.02 -9.81
C LYS A 148 10.15 10.91 -9.93
N ARG A 149 9.96 10.13 -8.88
CA ARG A 149 8.79 9.28 -8.79
C ARG A 149 7.59 10.20 -8.63
N SER A 150 6.67 10.14 -9.59
CA SER A 150 5.34 10.74 -9.46
C SER A 150 4.73 10.31 -8.13
N PRO A 151 3.92 11.14 -7.47
CA PRO A 151 3.23 10.75 -6.26
C PRO A 151 2.49 9.45 -6.56
N ILE A 152 2.68 8.44 -5.70
CA ILE A 152 2.03 7.14 -5.83
C ILE A 152 0.52 7.39 -5.82
N SER A 153 -0.15 6.96 -6.88
CA SER A 153 -1.60 6.93 -6.96
C SER A 153 -2.04 5.48 -7.00
N GLY A 154 -2.86 5.08 -6.03
CA GLY A 154 -3.34 3.71 -5.93
C GLY A 154 -2.26 2.72 -5.46
N LEU A 155 -2.28 1.50 -6.01
CA LEU A 155 -1.34 0.42 -5.69
C LEU A 155 -0.14 0.45 -6.64
N ASP A 156 1.03 0.82 -6.12
CA ASP A 156 2.29 0.83 -6.88
C ASP A 156 3.15 -0.39 -6.59
N ILE A 157 3.04 -1.41 -7.46
CA ILE A 157 3.83 -2.63 -7.37
C ILE A 157 5.29 -2.38 -7.78
N ALA A 158 5.56 -1.34 -8.58
CA ALA A 158 6.93 -1.05 -9.02
C ALA A 158 7.82 -0.69 -7.83
N THR A 159 7.28 0.00 -6.83
CA THR A 159 8.00 0.30 -5.58
C THR A 159 8.37 -0.97 -4.82
N LEU A 160 7.48 -1.98 -4.76
CA LEU A 160 7.78 -3.27 -4.11
C LEU A 160 8.87 -4.05 -4.84
N ILE A 161 8.79 -4.11 -6.17
CA ILE A 161 9.77 -4.81 -7.03
C ILE A 161 11.14 -4.13 -6.95
N ASP A 162 11.19 -2.81 -7.02
CA ASP A 162 12.43 -2.04 -6.86
C ASP A 162 13.09 -2.32 -5.51
N ALA A 163 12.29 -2.31 -4.43
CA ALA A 163 12.79 -2.60 -3.10
C ALA A 163 13.36 -4.02 -3.00
N TYR A 164 12.66 -5.03 -3.53
CA TYR A 164 13.15 -6.40 -3.57
C TYR A 164 14.44 -6.52 -4.37
N SER A 165 14.54 -5.85 -5.52
CA SER A 165 15.74 -5.85 -6.37
C SER A 165 16.94 -5.24 -5.64
N ARG A 166 16.75 -4.16 -4.87
CA ARG A 166 17.82 -3.54 -4.07
C ARG A 166 18.38 -4.50 -3.00
N PHE A 167 17.52 -5.28 -2.35
CA PHE A 167 17.97 -6.34 -1.43
C PHE A 167 18.78 -7.41 -2.15
N SER A 168 18.33 -7.84 -3.33
CA SER A 168 19.07 -8.83 -4.14
C SER A 168 20.43 -8.30 -4.60
N GLU A 169 20.50 -7.02 -4.98
CA GLU A 169 21.78 -6.38 -5.36
C GLU A 169 22.71 -6.22 -4.14
N TYR A 170 22.19 -5.78 -3.02
CA TYR A 170 22.94 -5.68 -1.76
C TYR A 170 23.55 -7.04 -1.38
N ASN A 171 22.73 -8.10 -1.38
CA ASN A 171 23.18 -9.45 -1.03
C ASN A 171 24.26 -9.97 -1.96
N LYS A 172 24.18 -9.69 -3.28
CA LYS A 172 25.26 -10.04 -4.23
C LYS A 172 26.59 -9.36 -3.89
N VAL A 173 26.54 -8.11 -3.43
CA VAL A 173 27.75 -7.37 -3.04
C VAL A 173 28.35 -7.93 -1.76
N ILE A 174 27.53 -8.20 -0.75
CA ILE A 174 28.01 -8.70 0.55
C ILE A 174 28.37 -10.19 0.56
N SER A 175 27.84 -11.00 -0.40
CA SER A 175 28.20 -12.44 -0.52
C SER A 175 29.69 -12.65 -0.74
N ALA A 176 30.44 -11.62 -1.14
CA ALA A 176 31.90 -11.62 -1.21
C ALA A 176 32.60 -11.30 0.12
N SER A 177 31.86 -11.04 1.19
CA SER A 177 32.33 -10.71 2.53
C SER A 177 31.70 -11.64 3.57
N ASP A 178 32.23 -11.66 4.80
CA ASP A 178 31.66 -12.44 5.91
C ASP A 178 30.36 -11.84 6.51
N ALA A 179 29.73 -10.84 5.83
CA ALA A 179 28.48 -10.25 6.27
C ALA A 179 27.29 -11.17 5.98
N SER A 180 26.30 -11.16 6.87
CA SER A 180 25.07 -11.93 6.67
C SER A 180 24.17 -11.30 5.62
N GLU A 181 23.54 -12.14 4.80
CA GLU A 181 22.53 -11.70 3.83
C GLU A 181 21.29 -11.14 4.52
N GLU A 182 20.72 -10.08 3.93
CA GLU A 182 19.48 -9.47 4.40
C GLU A 182 18.27 -10.13 3.72
N THR A 183 17.29 -10.51 4.50
CA THR A 183 16.06 -11.17 4.00
C THR A 183 14.97 -10.13 3.75
N PHE A 184 14.54 -9.96 2.50
CA PHE A 184 13.47 -9.02 2.17
C PHE A 184 12.12 -9.40 2.81
N PHE A 185 11.63 -10.62 2.59
CA PHE A 185 10.36 -11.11 3.16
C PHE A 185 10.60 -11.72 4.54
N THR A 186 10.64 -10.90 5.58
CA THR A 186 10.83 -11.36 6.97
C THR A 186 9.57 -12.00 7.57
N ARG A 187 8.40 -11.66 7.05
CA ARG A 187 7.09 -12.22 7.46
C ARG A 187 6.25 -12.56 6.23
N PRO A 188 6.62 -13.60 5.46
CA PRO A 188 5.98 -13.93 4.19
C PRO A 188 4.48 -14.23 4.34
N ASP A 189 4.07 -14.95 5.38
CA ASP A 189 2.66 -15.25 5.66
C ASP A 189 1.84 -13.97 5.94
N PHE A 190 2.45 -12.97 6.55
CA PHE A 190 1.78 -11.70 6.79
C PHE A 190 1.68 -10.86 5.51
N PHE A 191 2.72 -10.87 4.68
CA PHE A 191 2.69 -10.26 3.36
C PHE A 191 1.57 -10.88 2.49
N ASP A 192 1.45 -12.20 2.48
CA ASP A 192 0.42 -12.92 1.73
C ASP A 192 -1.00 -12.60 2.23
N LYS A 193 -1.17 -12.41 3.55
CA LYS A 193 -2.44 -11.94 4.13
C LYS A 193 -2.80 -10.53 3.69
N LEU A 194 -1.83 -9.62 3.63
CA LEU A 194 -2.04 -8.25 3.14
C LEU A 194 -2.39 -8.22 1.65
N ALA A 195 -1.75 -9.07 0.86
CA ALA A 195 -2.02 -9.21 -0.58
C ALA A 195 -3.31 -10.00 -0.88
N GLY A 196 -3.79 -10.78 0.09
CA GLY A 196 -4.90 -11.71 -0.09
C GLY A 196 -4.53 -12.96 -0.89
N THR A 197 -3.25 -13.12 -1.22
CA THR A 197 -2.70 -14.24 -2.01
C THR A 197 -1.18 -14.31 -1.85
N ASP A 198 -0.61 -15.49 -1.98
CA ASP A 198 0.84 -15.72 -2.05
C ASP A 198 1.41 -15.43 -3.47
N ALA A 199 0.53 -15.38 -4.47
CA ALA A 199 0.93 -15.22 -5.87
C ALA A 199 1.77 -13.96 -6.10
N LEU A 200 1.45 -12.83 -5.45
CA LEU A 200 2.21 -11.58 -5.60
C LEU A 200 3.66 -11.76 -5.13
N ARG A 201 3.88 -12.40 -3.99
CA ARG A 201 5.21 -12.67 -3.45
C ARG A 201 6.02 -13.57 -4.39
N TYR A 202 5.44 -14.66 -4.85
CA TYR A 202 6.10 -15.57 -5.79
C TYR A 202 6.41 -14.90 -7.14
N GLN A 203 5.53 -14.04 -7.64
CA GLN A 203 5.77 -13.28 -8.86
C GLN A 203 6.93 -12.29 -8.71
N ILE A 204 7.04 -11.61 -7.57
CA ILE A 204 8.17 -10.72 -7.26
C ILE A 204 9.48 -11.54 -7.19
N GLN A 205 9.49 -12.66 -6.48
CA GLN A 205 10.64 -13.55 -6.37
C GLN A 205 11.07 -14.14 -7.71
N ALA A 206 10.10 -14.41 -8.60
CA ALA A 206 10.36 -14.87 -9.96
C ALA A 206 10.82 -13.77 -10.92
N GLY A 207 11.00 -12.53 -10.46
CA GLY A 207 11.45 -11.41 -11.26
C GLY A 207 10.45 -10.90 -12.29
N LYS A 208 9.15 -11.11 -12.06
CA LYS A 208 8.09 -10.58 -12.93
C LYS A 208 8.06 -9.06 -12.90
N THR A 209 7.84 -8.48 -14.07
CA THR A 209 7.67 -7.03 -14.22
C THR A 209 6.33 -6.55 -13.64
N PRO A 210 6.19 -5.25 -13.27
CA PRO A 210 4.92 -4.69 -12.86
C PRO A 210 3.80 -4.89 -13.89
N ALA A 211 4.12 -4.87 -15.18
CA ALA A 211 3.16 -5.08 -16.26
C ALA A 211 2.64 -6.53 -16.30
N GLU A 212 3.54 -7.52 -16.20
CA GLU A 212 3.16 -8.94 -16.14
C GLU A 212 2.30 -9.26 -14.92
N ILE A 213 2.66 -8.71 -13.76
CA ILE A 213 1.86 -8.88 -12.53
C ILE A 213 0.47 -8.25 -12.71
N ARG A 214 0.39 -7.00 -13.20
CA ARG A 214 -0.90 -6.36 -13.48
C ARG A 214 -1.75 -7.14 -14.50
N GLN A 215 -1.12 -7.72 -15.50
CA GLN A 215 -1.81 -8.55 -16.49
C GLN A 215 -2.41 -9.82 -15.87
N SER A 216 -1.73 -10.42 -14.88
CA SER A 216 -2.15 -11.69 -14.30
C SER A 216 -3.49 -11.62 -13.56
N TRP A 217 -3.87 -10.46 -13.03
CA TRP A 217 -5.13 -10.29 -12.29
C TRP A 217 -6.27 -9.62 -13.08
N GLN A 218 -6.03 -9.21 -14.35
CA GLN A 218 -7.02 -8.44 -15.13
C GLN A 218 -8.36 -9.17 -15.30
N LYS A 219 -8.32 -10.48 -15.50
CA LYS A 219 -9.52 -11.29 -15.66
C LYS A 219 -10.43 -11.23 -14.41
N GLU A 220 -9.83 -11.40 -13.24
CA GLU A 220 -10.59 -11.40 -11.98
C GLU A 220 -11.02 -9.97 -11.59
N LEU A 221 -10.19 -8.98 -11.88
CA LEU A 221 -10.53 -7.58 -11.68
C LEU A 221 -11.72 -7.16 -12.55
N SER A 222 -11.77 -7.60 -13.82
CA SER A 222 -12.92 -7.34 -14.71
C SER A 222 -14.21 -7.98 -14.19
N LYS A 223 -14.14 -9.22 -13.69
CA LYS A 223 -15.30 -9.87 -13.06
C LYS A 223 -15.79 -9.09 -11.83
N PHE A 224 -14.87 -8.64 -11.00
CA PHE A 224 -15.21 -7.84 -9.82
C PHE A 224 -15.86 -6.51 -10.22
N ARG A 225 -15.32 -5.81 -11.23
CA ARG A 225 -15.90 -4.56 -11.74
C ARG A 225 -17.33 -4.73 -12.20
N GLU A 226 -17.63 -5.79 -12.94
CA GLU A 226 -19.02 -6.09 -13.34
C GLU A 226 -19.92 -6.40 -12.13
N LYS A 227 -19.42 -7.21 -11.20
CA LYS A 227 -20.17 -7.59 -10.00
C LYS A 227 -20.50 -6.37 -9.13
N ARG A 228 -19.52 -5.47 -8.88
CA ARG A 228 -19.72 -4.32 -8.00
C ARG A 228 -20.78 -3.35 -8.51
N LYS A 229 -21.03 -3.27 -9.83
CA LYS A 229 -22.04 -2.35 -10.43
C LYS A 229 -23.42 -2.48 -9.80
N ALA A 230 -23.82 -3.69 -9.41
CA ALA A 230 -25.11 -3.95 -8.78
C ALA A 230 -25.24 -3.32 -7.37
N TYR A 231 -24.13 -2.92 -6.75
CA TYR A 231 -24.08 -2.42 -5.38
C TYR A 231 -23.65 -0.96 -5.26
N LEU A 232 -23.35 -0.30 -6.40
CA LEU A 232 -22.95 1.10 -6.39
C LEU A 232 -24.15 2.00 -6.13
N LEU A 233 -24.00 2.95 -5.21
CA LEU A 233 -24.99 3.97 -4.85
C LEU A 233 -24.72 5.30 -5.56
N TYR A 234 -23.49 5.51 -6.02
CA TYR A 234 -23.03 6.73 -6.65
C TYR A 234 -22.48 6.43 -8.04
N GLU A 235 -22.47 7.43 -8.91
CA GLU A 235 -21.97 7.27 -10.26
C GLU A 235 -20.58 6.63 -10.29
N ASP A 236 -20.39 5.63 -11.16
CA ASP A 236 -19.11 5.01 -11.42
C ASP A 236 -18.34 5.89 -12.41
N THR A 237 -17.13 6.28 -12.05
CA THR A 237 -16.26 7.17 -12.83
C THR A 237 -15.13 6.41 -13.53
N ASP A 238 -15.20 5.07 -13.52
CA ASP A 238 -14.20 4.19 -14.19
C ASP A 238 -14.43 4.10 -15.71
#